data_88f07ae4976301ebd747adfecd1de2b1
#
_entry.id   88f07ae4976301ebd747adfecd1de2b1
#
_cell.length_a   1.000
_cell.length_b   1.000
_cell.length_c   1.000
_cell.angle_alpha   90.00
_cell.angle_beta   90.00
_cell.angle_gamma   90.00
#
_symmetry.space_group_name_H-M   'P 1'
#
loop_
_entity.id
_entity.type
_entity.pdbx_description
1 polymer ?
#
loop_
_entity_poly.entity_id
_entity_poly.type
_entity_poly.pdbx_seq_one_letter_code
_entity_poly.pdbx_strand_id
1 'polypeptide(L)'
;MIPRRGLPGIAAALLATFGCGAGARAQPMTPDTATLLLPGPEGGAAAIWAARVAAGLARGLPHAVALHTLMIGGPDGVTAANRFATMEGGEGRTLLVLPGLAAHARLIGESRARYPMEGWLPLCASWQGAVLAGRGPMPAANAGRPLLLALPGPDAPEAAALLALDLAGRAATPVFGLGPLAAEQALARGEVDAIVIATPAPLRRVARLGLTAWYELETPGRRDHPELPVLAESAKNARPAQVAAAQAGFAALRLRAAVVLPALTSSDLLAVWRRAALRWQEDEAKESPEAAAPALVGAEARLAMSALFPEPPAVLAYREWLLRRLSWQAA
;
A
#
# COMPACT_ATOMS: atom_id res chain seq x y z
N MET A 1 68.04 21.70 -71.60
CA MET A 1 66.61 21.72 -71.99
C MET A 1 66.07 20.32 -71.85
N ILE A 2 65.38 20.04 -70.81
CA ILE A 2 64.98 18.71 -70.38
C ILE A 2 63.46 18.69 -70.22
N PRO A 3 62.71 17.78 -70.83
CA PRO A 3 61.29 17.66 -70.62
C PRO A 3 61.00 16.73 -69.39
N ARG A 4 60.17 17.19 -68.49
CA ARG A 4 59.64 16.42 -67.40
C ARG A 4 58.56 15.49 -67.94
N ARG A 5 58.70 14.20 -67.63
CA ARG A 5 57.64 13.19 -67.79
C ARG A 5 56.83 13.12 -66.51
N GLY A 6 55.49 13.27 -66.58
CA GLY A 6 54.57 13.06 -65.52
C GLY A 6 54.21 11.59 -65.35
N LEU A 7 54.14 11.12 -64.13
CA LEU A 7 53.57 9.83 -63.73
C LEU A 7 52.12 9.97 -63.30
N PRO A 8 51.23 9.05 -63.69
CA PRO A 8 49.86 9.06 -63.20
C PRO A 8 49.78 8.38 -61.85
N GLY A 9 49.20 9.12 -60.88
CA GLY A 9 48.90 8.58 -59.53
C GLY A 9 47.70 7.67 -59.58
N ILE A 10 47.87 6.47 -59.05
CA ILE A 10 46.79 5.50 -58.80
C ILE A 10 46.13 5.88 -57.43
N ALA A 11 44.88 6.40 -57.45
CA ALA A 11 44.12 6.63 -56.29
C ALA A 11 43.44 5.31 -55.84
N ALA A 12 43.93 4.71 -54.77
CA ALA A 12 43.29 3.57 -54.14
C ALA A 12 42.16 4.09 -53.24
N ALA A 13 40.92 3.85 -53.66
CA ALA A 13 39.76 4.11 -52.87
C ALA A 13 39.57 3.02 -51.77
N LEU A 14 39.90 3.36 -50.52
CA LEU A 14 39.56 2.56 -49.34
C LEU A 14 38.09 2.74 -49.05
N LEU A 15 37.26 1.79 -49.43
CA LEU A 15 35.87 1.65 -48.96
C LEU A 15 35.91 1.14 -47.53
N ALA A 16 35.79 2.05 -46.56
CA ALA A 16 35.52 1.71 -45.17
C ALA A 16 34.05 1.27 -45.05
N THR A 17 33.81 -0.03 -45.02
CA THR A 17 32.54 -0.61 -44.63
C THR A 17 32.33 -0.37 -43.14
N PHE A 18 31.60 0.68 -42.78
CA PHE A 18 31.02 0.83 -41.47
C PHE A 18 29.96 -0.26 -41.32
N GLY A 19 30.34 -1.39 -40.73
CA GLY A 19 29.44 -2.39 -40.22
C GLY A 19 28.59 -1.74 -39.12
N CYS A 20 27.34 -1.40 -39.40
CA CYS A 20 26.32 -1.16 -38.38
C CYS A 20 26.21 -2.45 -37.57
N GLY A 21 26.99 -2.54 -36.50
CA GLY A 21 26.74 -3.49 -35.42
C GLY A 21 25.37 -3.15 -34.86
N ALA A 22 24.34 -3.88 -35.31
CA ALA A 22 23.07 -3.92 -34.59
C ALA A 22 23.41 -4.39 -33.18
N GLY A 23 23.50 -3.44 -32.24
CA GLY A 23 23.68 -3.75 -30.83
C GLY A 23 22.58 -4.71 -30.45
N ALA A 24 22.92 -5.96 -30.25
CA ALA A 24 22.02 -6.94 -29.64
C ALA A 24 21.61 -6.32 -28.32
N ARG A 25 20.41 -5.73 -28.30
CA ARG A 25 19.76 -5.37 -27.03
C ARG A 25 19.65 -6.68 -26.29
N ALA A 26 20.43 -6.84 -25.24
CA ALA A 26 20.26 -7.94 -24.31
C ALA A 26 18.77 -7.92 -23.89
N GLN A 27 18.03 -8.93 -24.30
CA GLN A 27 16.65 -9.08 -23.85
C GLN A 27 16.72 -9.18 -22.33
N PRO A 28 15.89 -8.41 -21.60
CA PRO A 28 15.87 -8.52 -20.15
C PRO A 28 15.60 -9.98 -19.80
N MET A 29 16.59 -10.62 -19.16
CA MET A 29 16.46 -12.01 -18.72
C MET A 29 15.40 -12.07 -17.64
N THR A 30 14.16 -12.39 -18.02
CA THR A 30 13.12 -12.72 -17.07
C THR A 30 13.54 -14.01 -16.37
N PRO A 31 13.54 -14.08 -15.04
CA PRO A 31 13.91 -15.29 -14.33
C PRO A 31 12.94 -16.42 -14.66
N ASP A 32 13.41 -17.63 -14.87
CA ASP A 32 12.55 -18.82 -15.12
C ASP A 32 11.72 -19.20 -13.89
N THR A 33 12.18 -18.82 -12.71
CA THR A 33 11.50 -19.05 -11.43
C THR A 33 11.53 -17.81 -10.58
N ALA A 34 10.43 -17.54 -9.88
CA ALA A 34 10.37 -16.48 -8.87
C ALA A 34 9.62 -16.95 -7.63
N THR A 35 9.90 -16.34 -6.48
CA THR A 35 9.25 -16.64 -5.21
C THR A 35 8.45 -15.45 -4.73
N LEU A 36 7.19 -15.66 -4.38
CA LEU A 36 6.31 -14.69 -3.75
C LEU A 36 6.20 -15.02 -2.25
N LEU A 37 6.80 -14.19 -1.41
CA LEU A 37 6.68 -14.31 0.05
C LEU A 37 5.31 -13.80 0.49
N LEU A 38 4.61 -14.58 1.30
CA LEU A 38 3.26 -14.28 1.78
C LEU A 38 3.24 -14.21 3.31
N PRO A 39 2.44 -13.31 3.91
CA PRO A 39 2.09 -13.41 5.32
C PRO A 39 1.13 -14.60 5.53
N GLY A 40 1.25 -15.32 6.66
CA GLY A 40 0.31 -16.36 7.07
C GLY A 40 -1.01 -15.79 7.61
N PRO A 41 -1.97 -16.63 7.99
CA PRO A 41 -2.03 -18.07 7.75
C PRO A 41 -2.49 -18.42 6.33
N GLU A 42 -2.35 -19.69 5.96
CA GLU A 42 -2.93 -20.25 4.74
C GLU A 42 -4.45 -20.06 4.73
N GLY A 43 -5.01 -19.63 3.58
CA GLY A 43 -6.43 -19.30 3.48
C GLY A 43 -6.83 -17.93 4.03
N GLY A 44 -5.91 -17.15 4.60
CA GLY A 44 -6.16 -15.74 4.96
C GLY A 44 -6.43 -14.85 3.73
N ALA A 45 -7.09 -13.72 3.93
CA ALA A 45 -7.46 -12.81 2.85
C ALA A 45 -6.28 -12.36 1.98
N ALA A 46 -5.12 -12.12 2.58
CA ALA A 46 -3.89 -11.77 1.88
C ALA A 46 -3.38 -12.94 1.01
N ALA A 47 -3.43 -14.18 1.52
CA ALA A 47 -3.00 -15.37 0.79
C ALA A 47 -3.93 -15.68 -0.40
N ILE A 48 -5.25 -15.57 -0.22
CA ILE A 48 -6.24 -15.76 -1.30
C ILE A 48 -6.03 -14.72 -2.40
N TRP A 49 -5.87 -13.46 -2.04
CA TRP A 49 -5.60 -12.39 -3.01
C TRP A 49 -4.26 -12.64 -3.74
N ALA A 50 -3.21 -12.99 -3.00
CA ALA A 50 -1.89 -13.26 -3.53
C ALA A 50 -1.88 -14.41 -4.54
N ALA A 51 -2.64 -15.48 -4.29
CA ALA A 51 -2.75 -16.60 -5.23
C ALA A 51 -3.34 -16.15 -6.58
N ARG A 52 -4.38 -15.31 -6.58
CA ARG A 52 -4.97 -14.74 -7.80
C ARG A 52 -3.97 -13.83 -8.53
N VAL A 53 -3.30 -12.94 -7.79
CA VAL A 53 -2.28 -12.05 -8.35
C VAL A 53 -1.12 -12.85 -8.92
N ALA A 54 -0.62 -13.86 -8.21
CA ALA A 54 0.48 -14.70 -8.68
C ALA A 54 0.14 -15.38 -10.02
N ALA A 55 -1.06 -15.96 -10.12
CA ALA A 55 -1.54 -16.58 -11.36
C ALA A 55 -1.65 -15.54 -12.50
N GLY A 56 -2.17 -14.35 -12.22
CA GLY A 56 -2.27 -13.26 -13.20
C GLY A 56 -0.91 -12.73 -13.64
N LEU A 57 -0.01 -12.49 -12.71
CA LEU A 57 1.37 -12.06 -13.02
C LEU A 57 2.10 -13.09 -13.87
N ALA A 58 2.00 -14.39 -13.53
CA ALA A 58 2.63 -15.46 -14.29
C ALA A 58 2.13 -15.51 -15.75
N ARG A 59 0.82 -15.36 -15.98
CA ARG A 59 0.26 -15.29 -17.35
C ARG A 59 0.67 -14.03 -18.12
N GLY A 60 0.91 -12.93 -17.40
CA GLY A 60 1.29 -11.64 -17.99
C GLY A 60 2.75 -11.54 -18.42
N LEU A 61 3.61 -12.47 -18.01
CA LEU A 61 5.03 -12.46 -18.35
C LEU A 61 5.27 -12.96 -19.78
N PRO A 62 6.36 -12.50 -20.44
CA PRO A 62 6.68 -12.89 -21.83
C PRO A 62 7.07 -14.36 -21.98
N HIS A 63 7.51 -15.01 -20.91
CA HIS A 63 7.86 -16.43 -20.85
C HIS A 63 7.17 -17.08 -19.67
N ALA A 64 7.01 -18.42 -19.71
CA ALA A 64 6.48 -19.17 -18.59
C ALA A 64 7.44 -19.07 -17.40
N VAL A 65 6.99 -18.41 -16.33
CA VAL A 65 7.73 -18.28 -15.06
C VAL A 65 7.00 -19.08 -14.00
N ALA A 66 7.72 -19.99 -13.34
CA ALA A 66 7.19 -20.68 -12.18
C ALA A 66 7.21 -19.74 -10.97
N LEU A 67 6.04 -19.21 -10.60
CA LEU A 67 5.91 -18.34 -9.44
C LEU A 67 5.52 -19.19 -8.21
N HIS A 68 6.50 -19.50 -7.37
CA HIS A 68 6.29 -20.26 -6.14
C HIS A 68 5.84 -19.33 -5.02
N THR A 69 4.87 -19.77 -4.24
CA THR A 69 4.43 -19.04 -3.04
C THR A 69 5.06 -19.64 -1.80
N LEU A 70 5.58 -18.80 -0.90
CA LEU A 70 6.17 -19.21 0.37
C LEU A 70 5.55 -18.39 1.51
N MET A 71 4.80 -19.04 2.39
CA MET A 71 4.24 -18.39 3.56
C MET A 71 5.24 -18.29 4.69
N ILE A 72 5.34 -17.08 5.28
CA ILE A 72 6.28 -16.79 6.37
C ILE A 72 5.60 -15.90 7.42
N GLY A 73 5.58 -16.38 8.66
CA GLY A 73 5.12 -15.60 9.82
C GLY A 73 3.62 -15.46 9.93
N GLY A 74 3.18 -14.45 10.69
CA GLY A 74 1.79 -14.16 10.99
C GLY A 74 1.10 -13.23 9.99
N PRO A 75 -0.19 -12.91 10.24
CA PRO A 75 -1.02 -12.07 9.35
C PRO A 75 -0.58 -10.60 9.33
N ASP A 76 0.21 -10.15 10.32
CA ASP A 76 0.79 -8.82 10.38
C ASP A 76 1.83 -8.58 9.26
N GLY A 77 2.41 -9.65 8.70
CA GLY A 77 3.41 -9.60 7.63
C GLY A 77 4.80 -9.14 8.06
N VAL A 78 5.03 -8.85 9.34
CA VAL A 78 6.32 -8.33 9.86
C VAL A 78 7.46 -9.31 9.62
N THR A 79 7.24 -10.61 9.89
CA THR A 79 8.27 -11.64 9.67
C THR A 79 8.60 -11.81 8.18
N ALA A 80 7.58 -11.80 7.31
CA ALA A 80 7.78 -11.89 5.86
C ALA A 80 8.55 -10.67 5.34
N ALA A 81 8.21 -9.47 5.81
CA ALA A 81 8.88 -8.23 5.45
C ALA A 81 10.35 -8.18 5.91
N ASN A 82 10.64 -8.61 7.14
CA ASN A 82 12.02 -8.76 7.62
C ASN A 82 12.81 -9.76 6.77
N ARG A 83 12.22 -10.91 6.44
CA ARG A 83 12.88 -11.90 5.58
C ARG A 83 13.15 -11.35 4.18
N PHE A 84 12.17 -10.64 3.59
CA PHE A 84 12.33 -10.00 2.30
C PHE A 84 13.48 -8.98 2.30
N ALA A 85 13.57 -8.15 3.32
CA ALA A 85 14.66 -7.18 3.47
C ALA A 85 16.05 -7.82 3.50
N THR A 86 16.18 -9.07 4.00
CA THR A 86 17.47 -9.78 3.96
C THR A 86 17.79 -10.42 2.60
N MET A 87 16.83 -10.45 1.67
CA MET A 87 16.94 -11.07 0.34
C MET A 87 17.09 -10.03 -0.78
N GLU A 88 17.56 -8.82 -0.47
CA GLU A 88 17.64 -7.67 -1.37
C GLU A 88 18.61 -7.83 -2.57
N GLY A 89 18.94 -9.04 -2.95
CA GLY A 89 19.63 -9.29 -4.23
C GLY A 89 18.73 -8.83 -5.38
N GLY A 90 19.18 -7.81 -6.15
CA GLY A 90 18.42 -7.14 -7.22
C GLY A 90 18.07 -8.01 -8.44
N GLU A 91 18.04 -9.33 -8.29
CA GLU A 91 17.73 -10.28 -9.36
C GLU A 91 16.22 -10.35 -9.70
N GLY A 92 15.35 -9.64 -8.95
CA GLY A 92 13.90 -9.60 -9.18
C GLY A 92 13.22 -10.97 -9.14
N ARG A 93 13.85 -11.94 -8.49
CA ARG A 93 13.32 -13.31 -8.32
C ARG A 93 12.49 -13.47 -7.07
N THR A 94 12.53 -12.50 -6.16
CA THR A 94 11.76 -12.50 -4.93
C THR A 94 10.82 -11.32 -4.91
N LEU A 95 9.55 -11.59 -4.66
CA LEU A 95 8.50 -10.61 -4.46
C LEU A 95 7.94 -10.78 -3.05
N LEU A 96 7.37 -9.73 -2.51
CA LEU A 96 6.70 -9.78 -1.21
C LEU A 96 5.26 -9.31 -1.35
N VAL A 97 4.34 -10.00 -0.70
CA VAL A 97 3.01 -9.50 -0.38
C VAL A 97 3.08 -8.77 0.95
N LEU A 98 3.01 -7.46 0.89
CA LEU A 98 3.09 -6.55 2.04
C LEU A 98 1.69 -6.13 2.47
N PRO A 99 1.18 -6.57 3.63
CA PRO A 99 -0.07 -6.05 4.19
C PRO A 99 0.12 -4.67 4.82
N GLY A 100 -0.96 -3.88 4.92
CA GLY A 100 -0.92 -2.58 5.58
C GLY A 100 -0.51 -2.64 7.05
N LEU A 101 -0.82 -3.75 7.73
CA LEU A 101 -0.39 -4.00 9.11
C LEU A 101 1.14 -3.99 9.27
N ALA A 102 1.90 -4.50 8.29
CA ALA A 102 3.35 -4.39 8.32
C ALA A 102 3.81 -2.92 8.26
N ALA A 103 3.21 -2.10 7.39
CA ALA A 103 3.51 -0.67 7.36
C ALA A 103 3.16 0.02 8.69
N HIS A 104 2.01 -0.32 9.27
CA HIS A 104 1.58 0.21 10.57
C HIS A 104 2.53 -0.18 11.71
N ALA A 105 3.02 -1.42 11.74
CA ALA A 105 4.00 -1.87 12.74
C ALA A 105 5.25 -0.97 12.75
N ARG A 106 5.73 -0.55 11.58
CA ARG A 106 6.82 0.45 11.50
C ARG A 106 6.41 1.83 12.00
N LEU A 107 5.22 2.29 11.63
CA LEU A 107 4.70 3.60 12.04
C LEU A 107 4.65 3.71 13.57
N ILE A 108 4.11 2.70 14.24
CA ILE A 108 4.00 2.68 15.70
C ILE A 108 5.32 2.39 16.41
N GLY A 109 6.34 1.90 15.71
CA GLY A 109 7.67 1.62 16.27
C GLY A 109 7.82 0.24 16.87
N GLU A 110 7.11 -0.76 16.35
CA GLU A 110 7.25 -2.13 16.81
C GLU A 110 8.70 -2.62 16.61
N SER A 111 9.31 -3.14 17.68
CA SER A 111 10.73 -3.51 17.71
C SER A 111 11.09 -4.63 16.72
N ARG A 112 10.11 -5.47 16.35
CA ARG A 112 10.28 -6.53 15.34
C ARG A 112 10.32 -5.96 13.90
N ALA A 113 9.76 -4.79 13.63
CA ALA A 113 9.64 -4.22 12.28
C ALA A 113 10.94 -3.50 11.86
N ARG A 114 11.93 -4.26 11.37
CA ARG A 114 13.30 -3.78 11.08
C ARG A 114 13.62 -3.68 9.58
N TYR A 115 12.65 -3.52 8.72
CA TYR A 115 12.80 -3.47 7.26
C TYR A 115 12.67 -2.05 6.71
N PRO A 116 13.51 -1.66 5.73
CA PRO A 116 13.47 -0.37 5.05
C PRO A 116 12.54 -0.46 3.83
N MET A 117 11.21 -0.34 4.03
CA MET A 117 10.25 -0.50 2.93
C MET A 117 10.12 0.71 2.02
N GLU A 118 10.72 1.84 2.37
CA GLU A 118 10.70 3.10 1.60
C GLU A 118 11.31 2.96 0.19
N GLY A 119 12.26 2.06 0.04
CA GLY A 119 12.90 1.78 -1.24
C GLY A 119 12.21 0.70 -2.08
N TRP A 120 11.25 -0.03 -1.54
CA TRP A 120 10.64 -1.13 -2.26
C TRP A 120 9.77 -0.64 -3.41
N LEU A 121 9.75 -1.41 -4.51
CA LEU A 121 9.13 -1.01 -5.76
C LEU A 121 7.75 -1.67 -5.92
N PRO A 122 6.64 -0.95 -5.74
CA PRO A 122 5.32 -1.53 -5.87
C PRO A 122 4.99 -1.89 -7.32
N LEU A 123 4.43 -3.08 -7.50
CA LEU A 123 3.88 -3.56 -8.77
C LEU A 123 2.38 -3.31 -8.82
N CYS A 124 1.69 -3.80 -7.81
CA CYS A 124 0.25 -3.64 -7.66
C CYS A 124 -0.15 -3.64 -6.18
N ALA A 125 -1.33 -3.13 -5.90
CA ALA A 125 -1.90 -3.11 -4.56
C ALA A 125 -3.41 -3.36 -4.59
N SER A 126 -3.92 -4.04 -3.56
CA SER A 126 -5.33 -4.11 -3.25
C SER A 126 -5.65 -3.04 -2.22
N TRP A 127 -6.50 -2.11 -2.61
CA TRP A 127 -6.85 -0.95 -1.81
C TRP A 127 -8.33 -0.97 -1.46
N GLN A 128 -8.70 -0.51 -0.28
CA GLN A 128 -10.08 -0.42 0.16
C GLN A 128 -10.43 0.98 0.65
N GLY A 129 -11.71 1.34 0.56
CA GLY A 129 -12.22 2.55 1.18
C GLY A 129 -12.27 2.40 2.70
N ALA A 130 -12.18 3.52 3.42
CA ALA A 130 -12.37 3.55 4.87
C ALA A 130 -13.15 4.80 5.28
N VAL A 131 -14.13 4.60 6.16
CA VAL A 131 -14.98 5.68 6.68
C VAL A 131 -15.18 5.53 8.19
N LEU A 132 -15.36 6.66 8.86
CA LEU A 132 -15.90 6.71 10.20
C LEU A 132 -17.42 6.83 10.10
N ALA A 133 -18.14 5.97 10.80
CA ALA A 133 -19.60 5.90 10.74
C ALA A 133 -20.24 5.71 12.11
N GLY A 134 -21.50 6.11 12.23
CA GLY A 134 -22.30 5.94 13.42
C GLY A 134 -23.80 6.05 13.13
N ARG A 135 -24.63 6.14 14.16
CA ARG A 135 -26.06 6.28 14.01
C ARG A 135 -26.45 7.73 13.77
N GLY A 136 -27.20 8.00 12.70
CA GLY A 136 -27.67 9.32 12.37
C GLY A 136 -26.56 10.35 12.12
N PRO A 137 -26.87 11.64 12.16
CA PRO A 137 -25.89 12.70 11.97
C PRO A 137 -24.79 12.66 13.03
N MET A 138 -23.58 13.05 12.65
CA MET A 138 -22.48 13.16 13.61
C MET A 138 -22.85 14.15 14.73
N PRO A 139 -22.74 13.77 16.01
CA PRO A 139 -23.02 14.66 17.13
C PRO A 139 -22.17 15.94 17.09
N ALA A 140 -22.73 17.05 17.57
CA ALA A 140 -21.97 18.32 17.65
C ALA A 140 -20.73 18.18 18.56
N ALA A 141 -19.71 19.00 18.36
CA ALA A 141 -18.48 18.94 19.17
C ALA A 141 -18.72 19.18 20.68
N ASN A 142 -19.78 19.90 21.00
CA ASN A 142 -20.21 20.26 22.38
C ASN A 142 -21.38 19.43 22.89
N ALA A 143 -21.60 18.21 22.39
CA ALA A 143 -22.74 17.36 22.70
C ALA A 143 -22.80 16.83 24.16
N GLY A 144 -21.96 17.33 25.05
CA GLY A 144 -21.99 17.06 26.49
C GLY A 144 -21.27 15.78 26.95
N ARG A 145 -21.13 14.76 26.10
CA ARG A 145 -20.31 13.56 26.38
C ARG A 145 -19.42 13.18 25.24
N PRO A 146 -18.25 12.55 25.52
CA PRO A 146 -17.38 12.02 24.47
C PRO A 146 -18.08 10.93 23.64
N LEU A 147 -17.74 10.82 22.35
CA LEU A 147 -18.13 9.69 21.50
C LEU A 147 -17.41 8.42 21.96
N LEU A 148 -18.13 7.32 22.10
CA LEU A 148 -17.53 6.01 22.32
C LEU A 148 -17.15 5.41 20.97
N LEU A 149 -15.83 5.33 20.68
CA LEU A 149 -15.29 4.79 19.43
C LEU A 149 -14.79 3.36 19.64
N ALA A 150 -15.36 2.41 18.91
CA ALA A 150 -14.88 1.03 18.92
C ALA A 150 -13.53 0.89 18.20
N LEU A 151 -12.56 0.27 18.85
CA LEU A 151 -11.23 0.00 18.31
C LEU A 151 -10.78 -1.43 18.67
N PRO A 152 -10.01 -2.12 17.78
CA PRO A 152 -9.41 -3.41 18.12
C PRO A 152 -8.39 -3.30 19.25
N GLY A 153 -7.54 -2.31 19.21
CA GLY A 153 -6.48 -2.03 20.18
C GLY A 153 -5.84 -0.67 19.95
N PRO A 154 -5.00 -0.21 20.86
CA PRO A 154 -4.22 1.03 20.69
C PRO A 154 -3.17 0.92 19.58
N ASP A 155 -2.73 -0.30 19.28
CA ASP A 155 -1.75 -0.68 18.25
C ASP A 155 -2.37 -0.98 16.89
N ALA A 156 -3.69 -0.88 16.77
CA ALA A 156 -4.40 -1.10 15.51
C ALA A 156 -4.41 0.16 14.64
N PRO A 157 -4.37 0.03 13.30
CA PRO A 157 -4.41 1.19 12.41
C PRO A 157 -5.68 2.03 12.53
N GLU A 158 -6.80 1.45 13.01
CA GLU A 158 -8.04 2.16 13.33
C GLU A 158 -7.85 3.23 14.41
N ALA A 159 -6.84 3.14 15.27
CA ALA A 159 -6.51 4.16 16.26
C ALA A 159 -6.21 5.53 15.64
N ALA A 160 -5.77 5.56 14.37
CA ALA A 160 -5.61 6.80 13.62
C ALA A 160 -6.92 7.60 13.47
N ALA A 161 -8.09 6.94 13.48
CA ALA A 161 -9.38 7.64 13.48
C ALA A 161 -9.63 8.40 14.79
N LEU A 162 -9.16 7.87 15.93
CA LEU A 162 -9.22 8.59 17.19
C LEU A 162 -8.27 9.80 17.18
N LEU A 163 -7.04 9.66 16.70
CA LEU A 163 -6.12 10.79 16.51
C LEU A 163 -6.80 11.89 15.69
N ALA A 164 -7.41 11.51 14.62
CA ALA A 164 -8.05 12.44 13.72
C ALA A 164 -9.27 13.14 14.36
N LEU A 165 -10.08 12.46 15.19
CA LEU A 165 -11.12 13.08 15.99
C LEU A 165 -10.53 14.08 17.00
N ASP A 166 -9.43 13.72 17.67
CA ASP A 166 -8.72 14.63 18.59
C ASP A 166 -8.26 15.90 17.85
N LEU A 167 -7.69 15.76 16.63
CA LEU A 167 -7.26 16.88 15.79
C LEU A 167 -8.40 17.78 15.32
N ALA A 168 -9.59 17.19 15.11
CA ALA A 168 -10.82 17.91 14.77
C ALA A 168 -11.51 18.53 15.98
N GLY A 169 -10.94 18.43 17.19
CA GLY A 169 -11.53 18.92 18.42
C GLY A 169 -12.77 18.15 18.85
N ARG A 170 -12.90 16.88 18.45
CA ARG A 170 -14.02 16.01 18.79
C ARG A 170 -13.66 15.10 19.95
N ALA A 171 -14.28 15.32 21.10
CA ALA A 171 -14.06 14.45 22.25
C ALA A 171 -14.53 13.02 21.95
N ALA A 172 -13.62 12.06 22.02
CA ALA A 172 -13.92 10.65 21.84
C ALA A 172 -13.18 9.79 22.87
N THR A 173 -13.81 8.70 23.29
CA THR A 173 -13.22 7.71 24.19
C THR A 173 -13.14 6.37 23.48
N PRO A 174 -11.96 5.74 23.41
CA PRO A 174 -11.81 4.44 22.76
C PRO A 174 -12.42 3.34 23.63
N VAL A 175 -13.10 2.38 22.99
CA VAL A 175 -13.55 1.11 23.57
C VAL A 175 -12.77 0.01 22.87
N PHE A 176 -11.78 -0.54 23.55
CA PHE A 176 -10.86 -1.53 23.01
C PHE A 176 -11.39 -2.97 23.02
N GLY A 177 -10.74 -3.86 22.26
CA GLY A 177 -11.10 -5.27 22.14
C GLY A 177 -12.19 -5.54 21.08
N LEU A 178 -12.59 -4.53 20.33
CA LEU A 178 -13.66 -4.60 19.35
C LEU A 178 -13.11 -4.63 17.93
N GLY A 179 -12.82 -5.83 17.41
CA GLY A 179 -12.55 -6.00 15.99
C GLY A 179 -13.78 -5.70 15.12
N PRO A 180 -13.68 -5.66 13.78
CA PRO A 180 -14.72 -5.12 12.90
C PRO A 180 -16.13 -5.67 13.15
N LEU A 181 -16.28 -7.00 13.25
CA LEU A 181 -17.58 -7.63 13.50
C LEU A 181 -18.13 -7.32 14.90
N ALA A 182 -17.27 -7.37 15.93
CA ALA A 182 -17.65 -7.05 17.30
C ALA A 182 -18.02 -5.57 17.44
N ALA A 183 -17.34 -4.67 16.74
CA ALA A 183 -17.66 -3.25 16.70
C ALA A 183 -19.04 -2.98 16.10
N GLU A 184 -19.41 -3.63 15.00
CA GLU A 184 -20.75 -3.55 14.41
C GLU A 184 -21.83 -4.05 15.39
N GLN A 185 -21.59 -5.15 16.09
CA GLN A 185 -22.49 -5.68 17.10
C GLN A 185 -22.63 -4.75 18.31
N ALA A 186 -21.52 -4.21 18.82
CA ALA A 186 -21.51 -3.26 19.92
C ALA A 186 -22.27 -1.97 19.57
N LEU A 187 -22.09 -1.47 18.34
CA LEU A 187 -22.85 -0.33 17.83
C LEU A 187 -24.35 -0.67 17.73
N ALA A 188 -24.70 -1.87 17.24
CA ALA A 188 -26.10 -2.30 17.18
C ALA A 188 -26.76 -2.35 18.56
N ARG A 189 -26.03 -2.74 19.61
CA ARG A 189 -26.51 -2.74 21.01
C ARG A 189 -26.47 -1.37 21.71
N GLY A 190 -25.84 -0.36 21.09
CA GLY A 190 -25.68 0.97 21.70
C GLY A 190 -24.55 1.06 22.71
N GLU A 191 -23.62 0.12 22.73
CA GLU A 191 -22.46 0.10 23.60
C GLU A 191 -21.36 1.06 23.12
N VAL A 192 -21.36 1.40 21.83
CA VAL A 192 -20.49 2.40 21.20
C VAL A 192 -21.31 3.31 20.29
N ASP A 193 -20.78 4.51 20.00
CA ASP A 193 -21.43 5.51 19.14
C ASP A 193 -20.87 5.52 17.71
N ALA A 194 -19.61 5.10 17.55
CA ALA A 194 -18.88 5.19 16.30
C ALA A 194 -18.02 3.94 16.04
N ILE A 195 -17.89 3.60 14.76
CA ILE A 195 -17.03 2.51 14.27
C ILE A 195 -16.28 2.95 13.03
N VAL A 196 -15.12 2.33 12.79
CA VAL A 196 -14.38 2.43 11.53
C VAL A 196 -14.83 1.28 10.63
N ILE A 197 -15.23 1.61 9.41
CA ILE A 197 -15.58 0.62 8.37
C ILE A 197 -14.55 0.72 7.25
N ALA A 198 -13.69 -0.30 7.14
CA ALA A 198 -12.67 -0.42 6.10
C ALA A 198 -12.98 -1.65 5.25
N THR A 199 -13.55 -1.42 4.06
CA THR A 199 -13.96 -2.47 3.10
C THR A 199 -13.85 -1.94 1.67
N PRO A 200 -13.88 -2.81 0.64
CA PRO A 200 -13.92 -2.37 -0.76
C PRO A 200 -15.08 -1.42 -1.09
N ALA A 201 -16.21 -1.56 -0.42
CA ALA A 201 -17.40 -0.73 -0.64
C ALA A 201 -17.97 -0.24 0.74
N PRO A 202 -17.27 0.68 1.42
CA PRO A 202 -17.64 1.08 2.79
C PRO A 202 -19.03 1.72 2.88
N LEU A 203 -19.42 2.56 1.94
CA LEU A 203 -20.75 3.21 1.94
C LEU A 203 -21.87 2.18 1.75
N ARG A 204 -21.67 1.14 0.94
CA ARG A 204 -22.62 0.05 0.79
C ARG A 204 -22.75 -0.74 2.11
N ARG A 205 -21.65 -0.90 2.86
CA ARG A 205 -21.69 -1.54 4.18
C ARG A 205 -22.40 -0.65 5.20
N VAL A 206 -22.11 0.63 5.24
CA VAL A 206 -22.78 1.63 6.07
C VAL A 206 -24.30 1.59 5.84
N ALA A 207 -24.74 1.65 4.58
CA ALA A 207 -26.15 1.61 4.22
C ALA A 207 -26.83 0.29 4.68
N ARG A 208 -26.18 -0.86 4.51
CA ARG A 208 -26.71 -2.15 4.98
C ARG A 208 -26.88 -2.24 6.49
N LEU A 209 -26.06 -1.51 7.23
CA LEU A 209 -26.13 -1.46 8.68
C LEU A 209 -27.10 -0.37 9.19
N GLY A 210 -27.74 0.40 8.30
CA GLY A 210 -28.60 1.52 8.66
C GLY A 210 -27.85 2.66 9.35
N LEU A 211 -26.58 2.84 9.03
CA LEU A 211 -25.70 3.85 9.60
C LEU A 211 -25.55 5.06 8.67
N THR A 212 -24.92 6.10 9.20
CA THR A 212 -24.49 7.28 8.45
C THR A 212 -22.96 7.35 8.42
N ALA A 213 -22.35 7.48 7.24
CA ALA A 213 -20.95 7.79 7.11
C ALA A 213 -20.72 9.26 7.47
N TRP A 214 -19.78 9.54 8.37
CA TRP A 214 -19.51 10.88 8.86
C TRP A 214 -18.28 11.51 8.19
N TYR A 215 -17.23 10.71 8.03
CA TYR A 215 -15.97 11.15 7.42
C TYR A 215 -15.38 10.05 6.53
N GLU A 216 -14.79 10.46 5.42
CA GLU A 216 -13.81 9.61 4.74
C GLU A 216 -12.48 9.67 5.50
N LEU A 217 -11.84 8.53 5.70
CA LEU A 217 -10.47 8.41 6.21
C LEU A 217 -9.52 8.46 5.01
N GLU A 218 -9.31 9.68 4.51
CA GLU A 218 -8.59 9.95 3.27
C GLU A 218 -7.08 9.76 3.41
N THR A 219 -6.41 9.57 2.27
CA THR A 219 -4.94 9.56 2.19
C THR A 219 -4.46 10.64 1.23
N PRO A 220 -3.21 11.11 1.35
CA PRO A 220 -2.69 12.13 0.46
C PRO A 220 -2.89 11.77 -1.02
N GLY A 221 -3.47 12.70 -1.78
CA GLY A 221 -3.69 12.53 -3.21
C GLY A 221 -4.78 11.51 -3.61
N ARG A 222 -5.53 10.93 -2.65
CA ARG A 222 -6.60 9.97 -2.97
C ARG A 222 -7.82 10.11 -2.08
N ARG A 223 -8.95 10.41 -2.73
CA ARG A 223 -10.30 10.39 -2.16
C ARG A 223 -11.16 9.43 -2.97
N ASP A 224 -11.81 8.48 -2.30
CA ASP A 224 -12.75 7.55 -2.94
C ASP A 224 -14.20 8.01 -2.80
N HIS A 225 -14.46 8.90 -1.82
CA HIS A 225 -15.80 9.41 -1.47
C HIS A 225 -15.78 10.94 -1.35
N PRO A 226 -15.66 11.68 -2.48
CA PRO A 226 -15.54 13.14 -2.45
C PRO A 226 -16.79 13.85 -1.89
N GLU A 227 -17.91 13.15 -1.80
CA GLU A 227 -19.15 13.63 -1.18
C GLU A 227 -19.10 13.68 0.35
N LEU A 228 -18.17 12.94 0.98
CA LEU A 228 -17.99 12.96 2.43
C LEU A 228 -17.00 14.04 2.85
N PRO A 229 -17.20 14.66 4.04
CA PRO A 229 -16.16 15.48 4.63
C PRO A 229 -14.91 14.64 4.91
N VAL A 230 -13.75 15.28 4.87
CA VAL A 230 -12.49 14.67 5.29
C VAL A 230 -12.01 15.29 6.60
N LEU A 231 -11.26 14.49 7.32
CA LEU A 231 -10.84 14.87 8.64
C LEU A 231 -9.81 16.00 8.63
N ALA A 232 -8.93 16.04 7.62
CA ALA A 232 -7.97 17.12 7.45
C ALA A 232 -8.62 18.50 7.32
N GLU A 233 -9.79 18.60 6.67
CA GLU A 233 -10.54 19.86 6.55
C GLU A 233 -11.11 20.34 7.89
N SER A 234 -11.37 19.41 8.81
CA SER A 234 -11.85 19.70 10.16
C SER A 234 -10.73 20.04 11.14
N ALA A 235 -9.50 19.68 10.83
CA ALA A 235 -8.30 19.83 11.69
C ALA A 235 -7.56 21.17 11.44
N LYS A 236 -8.27 22.28 11.32
CA LYS A 236 -7.72 23.58 10.90
C LYS A 236 -6.54 24.11 11.72
N ASN A 237 -6.44 23.72 12.99
CA ASN A 237 -5.40 24.16 13.92
C ASN A 237 -4.35 23.05 14.23
N ALA A 238 -4.44 21.91 13.57
CA ALA A 238 -3.53 20.80 13.80
C ALA A 238 -2.16 21.07 13.15
N ARG A 239 -1.12 20.59 13.79
CA ARG A 239 0.23 20.60 13.21
C ARG A 239 0.27 19.68 11.98
N PRO A 240 0.90 20.09 10.86
CA PRO A 240 0.96 19.26 9.63
C PRO A 240 1.48 17.85 9.88
N ALA A 241 2.46 17.68 10.77
CA ALA A 241 3.00 16.37 11.16
C ALA A 241 1.95 15.46 11.79
N GLN A 242 0.99 15.99 12.56
CA GLN A 242 -0.08 15.19 13.17
C GLN A 242 -1.12 14.76 12.14
N VAL A 243 -1.45 15.63 11.19
CA VAL A 243 -2.34 15.30 10.07
C VAL A 243 -1.71 14.19 9.21
N ALA A 244 -0.44 14.34 8.86
CA ALA A 244 0.30 13.34 8.11
C ALA A 244 0.41 12.00 8.87
N ALA A 245 0.54 12.04 10.20
CA ALA A 245 0.52 10.86 11.06
C ALA A 245 -0.82 10.10 10.98
N ALA A 246 -1.95 10.81 11.07
CA ALA A 246 -3.28 10.22 10.94
C ALA A 246 -3.47 9.61 9.53
N GLN A 247 -3.07 10.33 8.48
CA GLN A 247 -3.16 9.87 7.10
C GLN A 247 -2.29 8.64 6.82
N ALA A 248 -1.12 8.50 7.44
CA ALA A 248 -0.30 7.29 7.36
C ALA A 248 -1.00 6.09 8.02
N GLY A 249 -1.65 6.27 9.17
CA GLY A 249 -2.49 5.25 9.79
C GLY A 249 -3.66 4.85 8.89
N PHE A 250 -4.32 5.82 8.24
CA PHE A 250 -5.39 5.53 7.27
C PHE A 250 -4.86 4.78 6.05
N ALA A 251 -3.68 5.13 5.55
CA ALA A 251 -3.05 4.40 4.45
C ALA A 251 -2.80 2.93 4.81
N ALA A 252 -2.30 2.67 6.03
CA ALA A 252 -2.09 1.32 6.53
C ALA A 252 -3.42 0.55 6.67
N LEU A 253 -4.48 1.20 7.14
CA LEU A 253 -5.82 0.61 7.24
C LEU A 253 -6.42 0.29 5.87
N ARG A 254 -6.18 1.14 4.87
CA ARG A 254 -6.73 1.02 3.51
C ARG A 254 -5.95 0.06 2.63
N LEU A 255 -4.67 -0.15 2.89
CA LEU A 255 -3.86 -1.14 2.18
C LEU A 255 -4.20 -2.54 2.66
N ARG A 256 -4.92 -3.32 1.86
CA ARG A 256 -5.14 -4.75 2.14
C ARG A 256 -3.87 -5.56 1.93
N ALA A 257 -3.23 -5.37 0.80
CA ALA A 257 -1.94 -5.95 0.47
C ALA A 257 -1.34 -5.25 -0.77
N ALA A 258 -0.01 -5.24 -0.88
CA ALA A 258 0.69 -4.83 -2.09
C ALA A 258 1.71 -5.89 -2.47
N VAL A 259 1.94 -6.09 -3.77
CA VAL A 259 3.09 -6.85 -4.27
C VAL A 259 4.22 -5.89 -4.54
N VAL A 260 5.37 -6.13 -3.93
CA VAL A 260 6.56 -5.27 -4.06
C VAL A 260 7.78 -6.06 -4.48
N LEU A 261 8.71 -5.39 -5.17
CA LEU A 261 10.04 -5.86 -5.53
C LEU A 261 11.10 -5.17 -4.67
N PRO A 262 12.31 -5.76 -4.53
CA PRO A 262 13.44 -5.10 -3.88
C PRO A 262 13.83 -3.79 -4.54
N ALA A 263 14.39 -2.86 -3.75
CA ALA A 263 14.84 -1.54 -4.21
C ALA A 263 15.84 -1.59 -5.38
N LEU A 264 16.72 -2.59 -5.39
CA LEU A 264 17.79 -2.72 -6.39
C LEU A 264 17.36 -3.49 -7.65
N THR A 265 16.08 -3.79 -7.84
CA THR A 265 15.57 -4.43 -9.06
C THR A 265 15.85 -3.55 -10.28
N SER A 266 16.44 -4.13 -11.34
CA SER A 266 16.77 -3.40 -12.57
C SER A 266 15.51 -2.80 -13.23
N SER A 267 15.68 -1.66 -13.91
CA SER A 267 14.60 -0.96 -14.62
C SER A 267 13.87 -1.84 -15.63
N ASP A 268 14.63 -2.69 -16.34
CA ASP A 268 14.10 -3.56 -17.39
C ASP A 268 13.21 -4.66 -16.78
N LEU A 269 13.67 -5.29 -15.71
CA LEU A 269 12.92 -6.31 -15.02
C LEU A 269 11.67 -5.71 -14.32
N LEU A 270 11.82 -4.53 -13.72
CA LEU A 270 10.68 -3.79 -13.17
C LEU A 270 9.63 -3.47 -14.25
N ALA A 271 10.07 -3.09 -15.46
CA ALA A 271 9.16 -2.83 -16.57
C ALA A 271 8.42 -4.10 -17.04
N VAL A 272 9.09 -5.25 -17.00
CA VAL A 272 8.46 -6.56 -17.31
C VAL A 272 7.37 -6.89 -16.28
N TRP A 273 7.69 -6.84 -14.99
CA TRP A 273 6.72 -7.09 -13.92
C TRP A 273 5.55 -6.11 -13.93
N ARG A 274 5.80 -4.82 -14.20
CA ARG A 274 4.75 -3.81 -14.32
C ARG A 274 3.79 -4.09 -15.47
N ARG A 275 4.30 -4.52 -16.62
CA ARG A 275 3.44 -4.93 -17.74
C ARG A 275 2.56 -6.13 -17.38
N ALA A 276 3.13 -7.10 -16.66
CA ALA A 276 2.37 -8.25 -16.17
C ALA A 276 1.27 -7.82 -15.18
N ALA A 277 1.56 -6.87 -14.30
CA ALA A 277 0.59 -6.32 -13.36
C ALA A 277 -0.56 -5.55 -14.06
N LEU A 278 -0.27 -4.79 -15.11
CA LEU A 278 -1.29 -4.12 -15.91
C LEU A 278 -2.24 -5.12 -16.60
N ARG A 279 -1.69 -6.18 -17.20
CA ARG A 279 -2.52 -7.25 -17.80
C ARG A 279 -3.39 -7.93 -16.76
N TRP A 280 -2.83 -8.26 -15.59
CA TRP A 280 -3.61 -8.82 -14.50
C TRP A 280 -4.77 -7.89 -14.08
N GLN A 281 -4.53 -6.58 -13.97
CA GLN A 281 -5.57 -5.59 -13.63
C GLN A 281 -6.71 -5.59 -14.67
N GLU A 282 -6.37 -5.64 -15.97
CA GLU A 282 -7.34 -5.69 -17.05
C GLU A 282 -8.19 -6.97 -17.01
N ASP A 283 -7.58 -8.12 -16.68
CA ASP A 283 -8.27 -9.39 -16.55
C ASP A 283 -9.18 -9.42 -15.32
N GLU A 284 -8.68 -8.96 -14.15
CA GLU A 284 -9.46 -8.88 -12.90
C GLU A 284 -10.69 -7.96 -13.07
N ALA A 285 -10.54 -6.85 -13.79
CA ALA A 285 -11.66 -5.93 -14.07
C ALA A 285 -12.77 -6.58 -14.92
N LYS A 286 -12.43 -7.53 -15.79
CA LYS A 286 -13.40 -8.28 -16.59
C LYS A 286 -14.13 -9.36 -15.80
N GLU A 287 -13.38 -10.04 -14.89
CA GLU A 287 -13.91 -11.19 -14.14
C GLU A 287 -14.75 -10.79 -12.92
N SER A 288 -14.48 -9.63 -12.32
CA SER A 288 -15.13 -9.21 -11.06
C SER A 288 -15.43 -7.72 -11.02
N PRO A 289 -16.31 -7.18 -11.87
CA PRO A 289 -16.54 -5.73 -11.98
C PRO A 289 -17.14 -5.08 -10.70
N GLU A 290 -17.82 -5.82 -9.85
CA GLU A 290 -18.57 -5.25 -8.71
C GLU A 290 -18.04 -5.59 -7.32
N ALA A 291 -17.22 -6.62 -7.15
CA ALA A 291 -16.94 -7.21 -5.84
C ALA A 291 -15.51 -7.02 -5.32
N ALA A 292 -14.57 -6.64 -6.17
CA ALA A 292 -13.17 -6.53 -5.80
C ALA A 292 -12.81 -5.10 -5.37
N ALA A 293 -11.97 -4.97 -4.34
CA ALA A 293 -11.26 -3.72 -4.11
C ALA A 293 -10.47 -3.36 -5.37
N PRO A 294 -10.50 -2.09 -5.83
CA PRO A 294 -9.79 -1.72 -7.04
C PRO A 294 -8.32 -2.12 -6.94
N ALA A 295 -7.85 -2.82 -7.96
CA ALA A 295 -6.44 -3.15 -8.10
C ALA A 295 -5.71 -1.90 -8.57
N LEU A 296 -4.80 -1.38 -7.77
CA LEU A 296 -3.94 -0.26 -8.11
C LEU A 296 -2.66 -0.79 -8.77
N VAL A 297 -2.24 -0.19 -9.87
CA VAL A 297 -0.98 -0.53 -10.56
C VAL A 297 -0.18 0.72 -10.90
N GLY A 298 1.08 0.59 -11.21
CA GLY A 298 1.93 1.67 -11.72
C GLY A 298 1.99 2.90 -10.81
N ALA A 299 1.57 4.06 -11.30
CA ALA A 299 1.62 5.33 -10.58
C ALA A 299 0.66 5.36 -9.38
N GLU A 300 -0.54 4.78 -9.51
CA GLU A 300 -1.52 4.70 -8.44
C GLU A 300 -1.03 3.83 -7.27
N ALA A 301 -0.44 2.67 -7.55
CA ALA A 301 0.15 1.84 -6.51
C ALA A 301 1.31 2.55 -5.80
N ARG A 302 2.13 3.31 -6.53
CA ARG A 302 3.21 4.12 -5.92
C ARG A 302 2.66 5.22 -5.03
N LEU A 303 1.62 5.94 -5.48
CA LEU A 303 0.99 7.00 -4.69
C LEU A 303 0.38 6.43 -3.40
N ALA A 304 -0.35 5.31 -3.48
CA ALA A 304 -0.92 4.64 -2.33
C ALA A 304 0.16 4.18 -1.34
N MET A 305 1.26 3.61 -1.86
CA MET A 305 2.39 3.17 -1.03
C MET A 305 3.14 4.35 -0.40
N SER A 306 3.30 5.49 -1.07
CA SER A 306 4.00 6.65 -0.52
C SER A 306 3.31 7.21 0.73
N ALA A 307 1.99 7.09 0.83
CA ALA A 307 1.23 7.51 2.00
C ALA A 307 1.55 6.71 3.28
N LEU A 308 2.15 5.51 3.12
CA LEU A 308 2.58 4.68 4.26
C LEU A 308 3.91 5.13 4.88
N PHE A 309 4.64 6.04 4.21
CA PHE A 309 5.98 6.48 4.59
C PHE A 309 5.98 7.97 4.90
N PRO A 310 5.32 8.40 5.99
CA PRO A 310 5.32 9.79 6.35
C PRO A 310 6.73 10.22 6.80
N GLU A 311 7.01 11.51 6.69
CA GLU A 311 8.25 12.09 7.15
C GLU A 311 8.49 11.81 8.66
N PRO A 312 9.74 11.72 9.12
CA PRO A 312 10.08 11.41 10.51
C PRO A 312 9.33 12.24 11.57
N PRO A 313 9.07 13.54 11.38
CA PRO A 313 8.27 14.31 12.35
C PRO A 313 6.86 13.77 12.56
N ALA A 314 6.23 13.22 11.50
CA ALA A 314 4.90 12.62 11.60
C ALA A 314 4.92 11.28 12.35
N VAL A 315 5.95 10.46 12.12
CA VAL A 315 6.17 9.21 12.87
C VAL A 315 6.31 9.50 14.36
N LEU A 316 7.15 10.48 14.72
CA LEU A 316 7.34 10.89 16.11
C LEU A 316 6.05 11.44 16.72
N ALA A 317 5.31 12.27 15.98
CA ALA A 317 4.04 12.83 16.44
C ALA A 317 3.00 11.73 16.72
N TYR A 318 2.95 10.67 15.88
CA TYR A 318 2.05 9.54 16.10
C TYR A 318 2.39 8.75 17.36
N ARG A 319 3.66 8.41 17.54
CA ARG A 319 4.15 7.65 18.72
C ARG A 319 3.97 8.45 20.00
N GLU A 320 4.26 9.75 19.97
CA GLU A 320 4.03 10.65 21.11
C GLU A 320 2.53 10.74 21.48
N TRP A 321 1.65 10.80 20.47
CA TRP A 321 0.22 10.80 20.71
C TRP A 321 -0.26 9.45 21.29
N LEU A 322 0.19 8.30 20.78
CA LEU A 322 -0.13 6.98 21.34
C LEU A 322 0.26 6.90 22.81
N LEU A 323 1.47 7.35 23.15
CA LEU A 323 1.96 7.35 24.53
C LEU A 323 1.13 8.26 25.43
N ARG A 324 0.88 9.50 25.02
CA ARG A 324 0.17 10.49 25.86
C ARG A 324 -1.32 10.23 25.97
N ARG A 325 -1.93 9.80 24.87
CA ARG A 325 -3.40 9.69 24.77
C ARG A 325 -3.91 8.33 25.20
N LEU A 326 -3.17 7.26 24.91
CA LEU A 326 -3.55 5.88 25.12
C LEU A 326 -2.64 5.16 26.13
N SER A 327 -1.62 5.84 26.68
CA SER A 327 -0.60 5.23 27.57
C SER A 327 0.01 3.98 26.95
N TRP A 328 0.16 4.00 25.60
CA TRP A 328 0.66 2.87 24.84
C TRP A 328 2.00 3.19 24.15
N GLN A 329 2.91 2.23 24.23
CA GLN A 329 4.20 2.25 23.55
C GLN A 329 4.49 0.85 23.01
N ALA A 330 5.05 0.78 21.81
CA ALA A 330 5.51 -0.49 21.24
C ALA A 330 6.65 -1.10 22.09
N ALA A 331 6.60 -2.41 22.28
CA ALA A 331 7.60 -3.19 23.01
C ALA A 331 8.85 -3.48 22.18
#